data_0629d53733ec2fe418d25f98263a8997
#
_entry.id   0629d53733ec2fe418d25f98263a8997
#
_cell.length_a   1.000
_cell.length_b   1.000
_cell.length_c   1.000
_cell.angle_alpha   90.00
_cell.angle_beta   90.00
_cell.angle_gamma   90.00
#
_symmetry.space_group_name_H-M   'P 1'
#
loop_
_entity.id
_entity.type
_entity.pdbx_description
1 polymer ?
#
loop_
_entity_poly.entity_id
_entity_poly.type
_entity_poly.pdbx_seq_one_letter_code
_entity_poly.pdbx_strand_id
1 'polypeptide(L)'
;DEGQELVNPYFATKFWGEVEVRRAAQEEGLPAIIIRPAGILGDSRTGETDKFDNIYLMFRVAYMVKKSRVIPPVHLGKGEARPNFVPVDYLARAAAHIGRQREAIGKCFHIVDPDPPRLREWEDNLWRLVWGREPRLSLPTSLVDWSSRRLGRLWLALGIHPHAVTYLNHVGVFDDSNTRRLLAGTGIECPRMPEYLPVLYRWWLQNRDRPGMTPKY
;
A
#
# COMPACT_ATOMS: atom_id res chain seq x y z
N ASP A 1 16.08 -14.02 11.73
CA ASP A 1 15.93 -14.81 10.51
C ASP A 1 14.97 -15.96 10.81
N GLU A 2 13.82 -15.96 10.18
CA GLU A 2 12.78 -16.99 10.33
C GLU A 2 12.66 -17.84 9.04
N GLY A 3 13.70 -17.81 8.19
CA GLY A 3 13.75 -18.55 6.94
C GLY A 3 12.89 -17.94 5.82
N GLN A 4 12.54 -16.66 5.94
CA GLN A 4 11.77 -15.97 4.91
C GLN A 4 12.57 -15.83 3.61
N GLU A 5 11.90 -16.01 2.48
CA GLU A 5 12.48 -15.81 1.17
C GLU A 5 12.56 -14.32 0.82
N LEU A 6 13.76 -13.80 0.58
CA LEU A 6 13.99 -12.41 0.18
C LEU A 6 13.85 -12.29 -1.34
N VAL A 7 12.62 -12.16 -1.80
CA VAL A 7 12.23 -12.24 -3.23
C VAL A 7 12.78 -11.12 -4.12
N ASN A 8 13.31 -10.04 -3.55
CA ASN A 8 13.92 -8.97 -4.34
C ASN A 8 14.94 -8.15 -3.52
N PRO A 9 15.82 -7.37 -4.18
CA PRO A 9 16.85 -6.54 -3.52
C PRO A 9 16.29 -5.52 -2.53
N TYR A 10 15.09 -4.98 -2.75
CA TYR A 10 14.47 -4.03 -1.84
C TYR A 10 14.16 -4.68 -0.48
N PHE A 11 13.53 -5.88 -0.47
CA PHE A 11 13.27 -6.58 0.77
C PHE A 11 14.57 -7.02 1.46
N ALA A 12 15.58 -7.46 0.68
CA ALA A 12 16.88 -7.81 1.21
C ALA A 12 17.55 -6.62 1.93
N THR A 13 17.58 -5.45 1.32
CA THR A 13 18.18 -4.26 1.96
C THR A 13 17.44 -3.80 3.22
N LYS A 14 16.11 -3.89 3.24
CA LYS A 14 15.32 -3.60 4.45
C LYS A 14 15.58 -4.59 5.57
N PHE A 15 15.65 -5.88 5.23
CA PHE A 15 15.98 -6.94 6.19
C PHE A 15 17.36 -6.74 6.80
N TRP A 16 18.41 -6.59 5.98
CA TRP A 16 19.77 -6.39 6.47
C TRP A 16 19.93 -5.09 7.26
N GLY A 17 19.26 -4.02 6.86
CA GLY A 17 19.25 -2.78 7.63
C GLY A 17 18.67 -2.96 9.03
N GLU A 18 17.61 -3.75 9.17
CA GLU A 18 17.05 -4.07 10.49
C GLU A 18 17.98 -4.97 11.31
N VAL A 19 18.66 -5.95 10.68
CA VAL A 19 19.65 -6.81 11.33
C VAL A 19 20.77 -5.97 11.95
N GLU A 20 21.29 -4.98 11.21
CA GLU A 20 22.34 -4.09 11.73
C GLU A 20 21.86 -3.24 12.91
N VAL A 21 20.65 -2.69 12.84
CA VAL A 21 20.07 -1.93 13.97
C VAL A 21 19.91 -2.82 15.22
N ARG A 22 19.45 -4.07 15.04
CA ARG A 22 19.31 -5.02 16.16
C ARG A 22 20.67 -5.41 16.76
N ARG A 23 21.68 -5.59 15.90
CA ARG A 23 23.05 -5.86 16.34
C ARG A 23 23.59 -4.70 17.19
N ALA A 24 23.48 -3.46 16.70
CA ALA A 24 23.92 -2.28 17.46
C ALA A 24 23.15 -2.12 18.78
N ALA A 25 21.86 -2.45 18.81
CA ALA A 25 21.07 -2.43 20.03
C ALA A 25 21.56 -3.45 21.07
N GLN A 26 21.98 -4.64 20.62
CA GLN A 26 22.48 -5.72 21.51
C GLN A 26 23.93 -5.52 21.94
N GLU A 27 24.82 -5.13 21.03
CA GLU A 27 26.26 -5.04 21.28
C GLU A 27 26.71 -3.68 21.83
N GLU A 28 26.04 -2.60 21.41
CA GLU A 28 26.43 -1.23 21.71
C GLU A 28 25.44 -0.51 22.65
N GLY A 29 24.32 -1.17 23.01
CA GLY A 29 23.28 -0.58 23.86
C GLY A 29 22.46 0.52 23.18
N LEU A 30 22.38 0.54 21.83
CA LEU A 30 21.58 1.52 21.09
C LEU A 30 20.09 1.44 21.48
N PRO A 31 19.45 2.51 21.99
CA PRO A 31 18.05 2.49 22.34
C PRO A 31 17.18 2.61 21.07
N ALA A 32 17.02 1.53 20.36
CA ALA A 32 16.31 1.48 19.08
C ALA A 32 14.84 1.05 19.21
N ILE A 33 13.99 1.65 18.41
CA ILE A 33 12.59 1.23 18.19
C ILE A 33 12.45 0.91 16.70
N ILE A 34 11.93 -0.28 16.37
CA ILE A 34 11.74 -0.69 14.98
C ILE A 34 10.29 -0.48 14.59
N ILE A 35 10.06 0.30 13.55
CA ILE A 35 8.73 0.52 12.97
C ILE A 35 8.68 -0.09 11.57
N ARG A 36 7.71 -0.98 11.37
CA ARG A 36 7.43 -1.63 10.08
C ARG A 36 6.05 -1.17 9.58
N PRO A 37 6.00 -0.12 8.75
CA PRO A 37 4.73 0.32 8.19
C PRO A 37 4.25 -0.61 7.08
N ALA A 38 2.93 -0.65 6.88
CA ALA A 38 2.32 -1.17 5.66
C ALA A 38 2.61 -0.26 4.46
N GLY A 39 2.00 -0.53 3.30
CA GLY A 39 2.11 0.36 2.15
C GLY A 39 1.58 1.76 2.50
N ILE A 40 2.43 2.78 2.37
CA ILE A 40 2.10 4.14 2.77
C ILE A 40 1.36 4.85 1.63
N LEU A 41 0.23 5.47 1.95
CA LEU A 41 -0.56 6.29 1.04
C LEU A 41 -0.50 7.76 1.46
N GLY A 42 -1.08 8.65 0.67
CA GLY A 42 -1.21 10.07 1.01
C GLY A 42 -2.00 10.34 2.28
N ASP A 43 -2.01 11.60 2.71
CA ASP A 43 -2.76 12.06 3.89
C ASP A 43 -4.26 11.78 3.73
N SER A 44 -4.87 11.20 4.75
CA SER A 44 -6.27 10.76 4.69
C SER A 44 -7.29 11.91 4.56
N ARG A 45 -6.89 13.13 4.92
CA ARG A 45 -7.76 14.32 4.94
C ARG A 45 -7.55 15.23 3.74
N THR A 46 -6.30 15.34 3.26
CA THR A 46 -5.94 16.22 2.14
C THR A 46 -5.69 15.47 0.85
N GLY A 47 -5.33 14.19 0.92
CA GLY A 47 -4.90 13.36 -0.20
C GLY A 47 -3.44 13.58 -0.59
N GLU A 48 -2.75 14.52 0.05
CA GLU A 48 -1.40 14.94 -0.31
C GLU A 48 -0.39 13.81 -0.25
N THR A 49 0.42 13.69 -1.29
CA THR A 49 1.53 12.76 -1.40
C THR A 49 2.58 13.34 -2.34
N ASP A 50 3.82 12.92 -2.21
CA ASP A 50 4.94 13.34 -3.05
C ASP A 50 5.20 12.42 -4.25
N LYS A 51 4.52 11.25 -4.32
CA LYS A 51 4.63 10.34 -5.47
C LYS A 51 3.39 9.48 -5.64
N PHE A 52 3.15 9.04 -6.87
CA PHE A 52 2.06 8.16 -7.25
C PHE A 52 2.56 6.75 -7.56
N ASP A 53 2.76 5.96 -6.52
CA ASP A 53 3.05 4.53 -6.59
C ASP A 53 1.91 3.69 -5.99
N ASN A 54 2.07 2.39 -5.83
CA ASN A 54 1.08 1.49 -5.21
C ASN A 54 -0.35 1.65 -5.76
N ILE A 55 -1.30 2.01 -4.91
CA ILE A 55 -2.73 2.14 -5.23
C ILE A 55 -3.01 3.19 -6.32
N TYR A 56 -2.16 4.21 -6.46
CA TYR A 56 -2.33 5.26 -7.47
C TYR A 56 -2.26 4.73 -8.90
N LEU A 57 -1.62 3.58 -9.09
CA LEU A 57 -1.65 2.86 -10.35
C LEU A 57 -3.08 2.39 -10.70
N MET A 58 -3.83 1.91 -9.71
CA MET A 58 -5.24 1.54 -9.91
C MET A 58 -6.08 2.77 -10.29
N PHE A 59 -5.80 3.94 -9.70
CA PHE A 59 -6.46 5.20 -10.08
C PHE A 59 -6.23 5.53 -11.54
N ARG A 60 -4.98 5.41 -12.00
CA ARG A 60 -4.60 5.65 -13.39
C ARG A 60 -5.35 4.71 -14.34
N VAL A 61 -5.34 3.42 -14.05
CA VAL A 61 -6.06 2.41 -14.86
C VAL A 61 -7.56 2.73 -14.90
N ALA A 62 -8.20 2.94 -13.76
CA ALA A 62 -9.62 3.23 -13.69
C ALA A 62 -9.99 4.52 -14.46
N TYR A 63 -9.15 5.56 -14.37
CA TYR A 63 -9.33 6.80 -15.13
C TYR A 63 -9.21 6.58 -16.65
N MET A 64 -8.20 5.82 -17.10
CA MET A 64 -7.98 5.52 -18.51
C MET A 64 -9.14 4.69 -19.08
N VAL A 65 -9.59 3.68 -18.35
CA VAL A 65 -10.76 2.87 -18.71
C VAL A 65 -12.00 3.75 -18.84
N LYS A 66 -12.24 4.64 -17.89
CA LYS A 66 -13.35 5.62 -18.00
C LYS A 66 -13.24 6.52 -19.23
N LYS A 67 -12.04 7.01 -19.51
CA LYS A 67 -11.77 7.90 -20.64
C LYS A 67 -11.97 7.19 -22.00
N SER A 68 -11.68 5.90 -22.07
CA SER A 68 -11.84 5.11 -23.32
C SER A 68 -13.30 5.01 -23.76
N ARG A 69 -14.27 5.03 -22.83
CA ARG A 69 -15.70 4.82 -23.03
C ARG A 69 -16.09 3.48 -23.71
N VAL A 70 -15.11 2.67 -24.04
CA VAL A 70 -15.28 1.39 -24.76
C VAL A 70 -15.06 0.21 -23.82
N ILE A 71 -14.04 0.30 -22.96
CA ILE A 71 -13.67 -0.77 -22.05
C ILE A 71 -14.53 -0.67 -20.78
N PRO A 72 -15.35 -1.68 -20.46
CA PRO A 72 -16.11 -1.68 -19.22
C PRO A 72 -15.19 -1.85 -18.01
N PRO A 73 -15.60 -1.42 -16.80
CA PRO A 73 -14.90 -1.77 -15.57
C PRO A 73 -14.90 -3.29 -15.38
N VAL A 74 -13.76 -3.83 -14.96
CA VAL A 74 -13.57 -5.26 -14.71
C VAL A 74 -12.83 -5.47 -13.40
N HIS A 75 -13.09 -6.59 -12.74
CA HIS A 75 -12.29 -7.04 -11.62
C HIS A 75 -11.08 -7.85 -12.08
N LEU A 76 -10.01 -7.82 -11.29
CA LEU A 76 -8.80 -8.59 -11.52
C LEU A 76 -8.77 -9.81 -10.59
N GLY A 77 -8.87 -10.99 -11.18
CA GLY A 77 -8.82 -12.25 -10.45
C GLY A 77 -9.97 -12.43 -9.45
N LYS A 78 -9.72 -13.19 -8.39
CA LYS A 78 -10.70 -13.46 -7.34
C LYS A 78 -10.84 -12.30 -6.34
N GLY A 79 -9.81 -11.46 -6.23
CA GLY A 79 -9.78 -10.31 -5.33
C GLY A 79 -9.75 -10.68 -3.84
N GLU A 80 -9.27 -11.87 -3.49
CA GLU A 80 -9.23 -12.37 -2.11
C GLU A 80 -8.04 -11.83 -1.30
N ALA A 81 -6.98 -11.39 -1.99
CA ALA A 81 -5.83 -10.79 -1.35
C ALA A 81 -6.25 -9.59 -0.49
N ARG A 82 -5.55 -9.38 0.63
CA ARG A 82 -5.77 -8.25 1.54
C ARG A 82 -4.53 -7.35 1.55
N PRO A 83 -4.36 -6.51 0.51
CA PRO A 83 -3.25 -5.56 0.50
C PRO A 83 -3.43 -4.59 1.67
N ASN A 84 -2.36 -4.44 2.47
CA ASN A 84 -2.41 -3.58 3.63
C ASN A 84 -1.80 -2.22 3.29
N PHE A 85 -2.59 -1.17 3.47
CA PHE A 85 -2.18 0.22 3.24
C PHE A 85 -2.64 1.11 4.38
N VAL A 86 -1.82 2.10 4.69
CA VAL A 86 -2.13 3.10 5.73
C VAL A 86 -1.87 4.51 5.22
N PRO A 87 -2.70 5.49 5.59
CA PRO A 87 -2.42 6.90 5.32
C PRO A 87 -1.21 7.42 6.11
N VAL A 88 -0.44 8.32 5.49
CA VAL A 88 0.78 8.87 6.08
C VAL A 88 0.53 9.64 7.38
N ASP A 89 -0.60 10.31 7.51
CA ASP A 89 -0.96 11.06 8.73
C ASP A 89 -1.26 10.12 9.92
N TYR A 90 -1.86 8.96 9.68
CA TYR A 90 -1.99 7.92 10.71
C TYR A 90 -0.63 7.36 11.11
N LEU A 91 0.20 6.98 10.12
CA LEU A 91 1.55 6.49 10.36
C LEU A 91 2.37 7.49 11.18
N ALA A 92 2.36 8.77 10.81
CA ALA A 92 3.12 9.81 11.49
C ALA A 92 2.69 10.00 12.93
N ARG A 93 1.37 10.03 13.19
CA ARG A 93 0.82 10.13 14.57
C ARG A 93 1.17 8.92 15.42
N ALA A 94 1.00 7.72 14.89
CA ALA A 94 1.31 6.48 15.57
C ALA A 94 2.81 6.36 15.88
N ALA A 95 3.67 6.61 14.89
CA ALA A 95 5.12 6.57 15.05
C ALA A 95 5.62 7.61 16.06
N ALA A 96 5.10 8.84 16.02
CA ALA A 96 5.46 9.89 16.96
C ALA A 96 5.02 9.57 18.41
N HIS A 97 3.85 8.93 18.58
CA HIS A 97 3.39 8.49 19.90
C HIS A 97 4.28 7.35 20.43
N ILE A 98 4.50 6.29 19.63
CA ILE A 98 5.34 5.14 19.98
C ILE A 98 6.76 5.58 20.31
N GLY A 99 7.35 6.49 19.50
CA GLY A 99 8.71 6.97 19.67
C GLY A 99 8.96 7.73 20.98
N ARG A 100 7.92 8.21 21.68
CA ARG A 100 8.01 8.86 22.99
C ARG A 100 7.87 7.91 24.17
N GLN A 101 7.53 6.64 23.91
CA GLN A 101 7.33 5.65 24.97
C GLN A 101 8.63 4.92 25.29
N ARG A 102 9.13 5.05 26.52
CA ARG A 102 10.34 4.32 26.93
C ARG A 102 10.20 2.81 26.82
N GLU A 103 9.00 2.30 27.08
CA GLU A 103 8.69 0.88 26.97
C GLU A 103 8.69 0.35 25.52
N ALA A 104 8.75 1.22 24.51
CA ALA A 104 8.87 0.85 23.11
C ALA A 104 10.32 0.49 22.70
N ILE A 105 11.30 0.91 23.48
CA ILE A 105 12.71 0.62 23.22
C ILE A 105 12.95 -0.89 23.17
N GLY A 106 13.68 -1.36 22.17
CA GLY A 106 13.98 -2.77 21.93
C GLY A 106 12.84 -3.58 21.26
N LYS A 107 11.71 -2.95 20.96
CA LYS A 107 10.55 -3.61 20.38
C LYS A 107 10.33 -3.26 18.91
N CYS A 108 9.54 -4.11 18.23
CA CYS A 108 9.09 -3.92 16.85
C CYS A 108 7.59 -3.63 16.83
N PHE A 109 7.19 -2.67 16.00
CA PHE A 109 5.82 -2.21 15.84
C PHE A 109 5.41 -2.26 14.37
N HIS A 110 4.43 -3.08 14.04
CA HIS A 110 3.78 -3.03 12.75
C HIS A 110 2.67 -1.97 12.76
N ILE A 111 2.86 -0.89 12.00
CA ILE A 111 1.82 0.13 11.81
C ILE A 111 1.08 -0.20 10.52
N VAL A 112 -0.05 -0.85 10.68
CA VAL A 112 -0.85 -1.46 9.61
C VAL A 112 -2.32 -1.12 9.80
N ASP A 113 -3.12 -1.34 8.77
CA ASP A 113 -4.57 -1.41 8.93
C ASP A 113 -4.91 -2.72 9.67
N PRO A 114 -5.56 -2.66 10.83
CA PRO A 114 -5.88 -3.85 11.63
C PRO A 114 -6.93 -4.76 10.97
N ASP A 115 -7.74 -4.22 10.05
CA ASP A 115 -8.74 -4.98 9.25
C ASP A 115 -8.65 -4.57 7.78
N PRO A 116 -7.56 -4.96 7.09
CA PRO A 116 -7.33 -4.52 5.73
C PRO A 116 -8.40 -5.07 4.79
N PRO A 117 -9.02 -4.22 3.96
CA PRO A 117 -10.05 -4.65 3.03
C PRO A 117 -9.47 -5.60 1.97
N ARG A 118 -10.32 -6.48 1.45
CA ARG A 118 -9.95 -7.33 0.32
C ARG A 118 -9.70 -6.47 -0.92
N LEU A 119 -8.86 -6.97 -1.82
CA LEU A 119 -8.61 -6.32 -3.11
C LEU A 119 -9.92 -6.07 -3.87
N ARG A 120 -10.88 -6.99 -3.76
CA ARG A 120 -12.23 -6.83 -4.31
C ARG A 120 -12.93 -5.57 -3.78
N GLU A 121 -12.83 -5.30 -2.49
CA GLU A 121 -13.43 -4.12 -1.86
C GLU A 121 -12.74 -2.83 -2.31
N TRP A 122 -11.40 -2.86 -2.51
CA TRP A 122 -10.65 -1.77 -3.12
C TRP A 122 -11.14 -1.47 -4.53
N GLU A 123 -11.28 -2.50 -5.37
CA GLU A 123 -11.78 -2.38 -6.73
C GLU A 123 -13.22 -1.86 -6.76
N ASP A 124 -14.12 -2.41 -5.97
CA ASP A 124 -15.53 -2.01 -5.92
C ASP A 124 -15.68 -0.53 -5.54
N ASN A 125 -14.99 -0.10 -4.48
CA ASN A 125 -15.01 1.30 -4.04
C ASN A 125 -14.41 2.25 -5.08
N LEU A 126 -13.30 1.86 -5.71
CA LEU A 126 -12.68 2.64 -6.78
C LEU A 126 -13.58 2.75 -8.01
N TRP A 127 -14.15 1.65 -8.48
CA TRP A 127 -15.01 1.64 -9.65
C TRP A 127 -16.30 2.41 -9.39
N ARG A 128 -16.89 2.26 -8.20
CA ARG A 128 -18.05 3.04 -7.78
C ARG A 128 -17.73 4.53 -7.76
N LEU A 129 -16.56 4.91 -7.24
CA LEU A 129 -16.08 6.30 -7.22
C LEU A 129 -15.84 6.86 -8.63
N VAL A 130 -15.21 6.07 -9.51
CA VAL A 130 -14.81 6.55 -10.85
C VAL A 130 -15.95 6.43 -11.86
N TRP A 131 -16.70 5.33 -11.84
CA TRP A 131 -17.73 5.00 -12.83
C TRP A 131 -19.17 5.08 -12.30
N GLY A 132 -19.37 5.26 -11.01
CA GLY A 132 -20.70 5.23 -10.39
C GLY A 132 -21.32 3.83 -10.27
N ARG A 133 -20.58 2.78 -10.61
CA ARG A 133 -21.05 1.38 -10.53
C ARG A 133 -19.88 0.41 -10.36
N GLU A 134 -20.20 -0.75 -9.80
CA GLU A 134 -19.27 -1.88 -9.69
C GLU A 134 -19.11 -2.64 -11.01
N PRO A 135 -17.96 -3.30 -11.22
CA PRO A 135 -17.79 -4.21 -12.34
C PRO A 135 -18.71 -5.43 -12.24
N ARG A 136 -19.15 -5.94 -13.38
CA ARG A 136 -19.91 -7.19 -13.46
C ARG A 136 -19.08 -8.37 -13.97
N LEU A 137 -17.90 -8.08 -14.50
CA LEU A 137 -17.00 -9.06 -15.11
C LEU A 137 -15.71 -9.15 -14.32
N SER A 138 -15.16 -10.35 -14.22
CA SER A 138 -13.85 -10.61 -13.64
C SER A 138 -12.92 -11.20 -14.70
N LEU A 139 -11.72 -10.64 -14.82
CA LEU A 139 -10.66 -11.19 -15.66
C LEU A 139 -9.80 -12.16 -14.84
N PRO A 140 -9.55 -13.38 -15.32
CA PRO A 140 -8.65 -14.31 -14.64
C PRO A 140 -7.24 -13.71 -14.51
N THR A 141 -6.59 -13.94 -13.37
CA THR A 141 -5.20 -13.49 -13.14
C THR A 141 -4.24 -14.05 -14.19
N SER A 142 -4.47 -15.28 -14.66
CA SER A 142 -3.69 -15.90 -15.74
C SER A 142 -3.69 -15.09 -17.03
N LEU A 143 -4.82 -14.44 -17.37
CA LEU A 143 -4.90 -13.58 -18.55
C LEU A 143 -4.11 -12.28 -18.33
N VAL A 144 -4.15 -11.72 -17.13
CA VAL A 144 -3.38 -10.53 -16.75
C VAL A 144 -1.88 -10.86 -16.80
N ASP A 145 -1.46 -11.98 -16.22
CA ASP A 145 -0.07 -12.44 -16.24
C ASP A 145 0.42 -12.73 -17.66
N TRP A 146 -0.39 -13.40 -18.47
CA TRP A 146 -0.06 -13.64 -19.87
C TRP A 146 0.12 -12.32 -20.64
N SER A 147 -0.81 -11.37 -20.45
CA SER A 147 -0.73 -10.07 -21.13
C SER A 147 0.47 -9.24 -20.69
N SER A 148 0.81 -9.28 -19.38
CA SER A 148 1.98 -8.56 -18.85
C SER A 148 3.30 -9.09 -19.42
N ARG A 149 3.41 -10.40 -19.62
CA ARG A 149 4.58 -11.05 -20.24
C ARG A 149 4.69 -10.81 -21.75
N ARG A 150 3.56 -10.82 -22.45
CA ARG A 150 3.55 -10.70 -23.94
C ARG A 150 3.52 -9.25 -24.40
N LEU A 151 2.85 -8.39 -23.67
CA LEU A 151 2.62 -6.98 -24.00
C LEU A 151 3.32 -6.03 -23.02
N GLY A 152 4.45 -6.45 -22.45
CA GLY A 152 5.15 -5.69 -21.40
C GLY A 152 5.47 -4.25 -21.80
N ARG A 153 5.82 -3.98 -23.08
CA ARG A 153 6.03 -2.62 -23.58
C ARG A 153 4.75 -1.76 -23.53
N LEU A 154 3.59 -2.37 -23.78
CA LEU A 154 2.31 -1.68 -23.68
C LEU A 154 1.97 -1.37 -22.23
N TRP A 155 2.20 -2.33 -21.32
CA TRP A 155 2.02 -2.12 -19.89
C TRP A 155 2.91 -0.99 -19.37
N LEU A 156 4.19 -0.95 -19.77
CA LEU A 156 5.11 0.13 -19.43
C LEU A 156 4.67 1.48 -20.01
N ALA A 157 4.18 1.51 -21.26
CA ALA A 157 3.64 2.74 -21.87
C ALA A 157 2.40 3.25 -21.12
N LEU A 158 1.62 2.34 -20.53
CA LEU A 158 0.53 2.68 -19.61
C LEU A 158 1.03 3.09 -18.21
N GLY A 159 2.36 3.02 -17.96
CA GLY A 159 2.98 3.31 -16.67
C GLY A 159 2.73 2.21 -15.64
N ILE A 160 2.46 0.98 -16.09
CA ILE A 160 2.22 -0.18 -15.24
C ILE A 160 3.42 -1.10 -15.36
N HIS A 161 4.19 -1.24 -14.28
CA HIS A 161 5.26 -2.22 -14.28
C HIS A 161 4.68 -3.64 -14.24
N PRO A 162 5.10 -4.57 -15.14
CA PRO A 162 4.53 -5.92 -15.22
C PRO A 162 4.52 -6.68 -13.88
N HIS A 163 5.50 -6.43 -13.01
CA HIS A 163 5.57 -7.04 -11.68
C HIS A 163 4.64 -6.41 -10.63
N ALA A 164 3.98 -5.28 -10.92
CA ALA A 164 3.10 -4.63 -9.94
C ALA A 164 1.91 -5.53 -9.54
N VAL A 165 1.43 -6.37 -10.46
CA VAL A 165 0.33 -7.31 -10.20
C VAL A 165 0.72 -8.39 -9.17
N THR A 166 1.99 -8.79 -9.14
CA THR A 166 2.50 -9.81 -8.19
C THR A 166 2.36 -9.34 -6.74
N TYR A 167 2.58 -8.05 -6.48
CA TYR A 167 2.46 -7.50 -5.13
C TYR A 167 1.01 -7.44 -4.61
N LEU A 168 0.03 -7.30 -5.51
CA LEU A 168 -1.38 -7.27 -5.14
C LEU A 168 -1.91 -8.64 -4.69
N ASN A 169 -1.22 -9.72 -5.01
CA ASN A 169 -1.60 -11.09 -4.64
C ASN A 169 -0.93 -11.57 -3.34
N HIS A 170 -0.12 -10.72 -2.69
CA HIS A 170 0.56 -11.11 -1.45
C HIS A 170 -0.44 -11.13 -0.29
N VAL A 171 -0.62 -12.30 0.30
CA VAL A 171 -1.47 -12.50 1.48
C VAL A 171 -0.58 -12.51 2.71
N GLY A 172 -0.41 -11.34 3.33
CA GLY A 172 0.32 -11.22 4.59
C GLY A 172 -0.62 -10.78 5.69
N VAL A 173 -0.68 -11.52 6.79
CA VAL A 173 -1.29 -11.08 8.04
C VAL A 173 -0.17 -10.61 8.97
N PHE A 174 -0.26 -9.37 9.43
CA PHE A 174 0.74 -8.78 10.30
C PHE A 174 0.24 -8.73 11.74
N ASP A 175 1.06 -9.19 12.67
CA ASP A 175 0.79 -9.01 14.09
C ASP A 175 1.06 -7.56 14.50
N ASP A 176 0.01 -6.83 14.79
CA ASP A 176 0.04 -5.44 15.25
C ASP A 176 -0.23 -5.28 16.76
N SER A 177 -0.18 -6.37 17.52
CA SER A 177 -0.51 -6.40 18.95
C SER A 177 0.27 -5.37 19.77
N ASN A 178 1.56 -5.19 19.50
CA ASN A 178 2.40 -4.18 20.13
C ASN A 178 1.90 -2.75 19.85
N THR A 179 1.54 -2.49 18.58
CA THR A 179 1.01 -1.19 18.15
C THR A 179 -0.34 -0.90 18.80
N ARG A 180 -1.27 -1.85 18.73
CA ARG A 180 -2.60 -1.70 19.39
C ARG A 180 -2.50 -1.45 20.87
N ARG A 181 -1.59 -2.14 21.56
CA ARG A 181 -1.39 -1.95 23.01
C ARG A 181 -0.95 -0.53 23.34
N LEU A 182 0.03 0.03 22.63
CA LEU A 182 0.54 1.37 22.90
C LEU A 182 -0.40 2.48 22.41
N LEU A 183 -1.21 2.22 21.41
CA LEU A 183 -2.19 3.20 20.89
C LEU A 183 -3.53 3.15 21.64
N ALA A 184 -3.76 2.16 22.50
CA ALA A 184 -5.01 2.02 23.24
C ALA A 184 -5.31 3.28 24.07
N GLY A 185 -6.52 3.82 23.94
CA GLY A 185 -6.97 5.02 24.65
C GLY A 185 -6.39 6.35 24.17
N THR A 186 -5.55 6.37 23.11
CA THR A 186 -4.95 7.60 22.58
C THR A 186 -5.82 8.33 21.55
N GLY A 187 -6.84 7.68 21.01
CA GLY A 187 -7.62 8.18 19.85
C GLY A 187 -6.86 8.16 18.53
N ILE A 188 -5.67 7.52 18.45
CA ILE A 188 -4.91 7.35 17.22
C ILE A 188 -5.38 6.04 16.59
N GLU A 189 -6.24 6.15 15.60
CA GLU A 189 -6.83 5.02 14.87
C GLU A 189 -6.56 5.11 13.38
N CYS A 190 -6.43 3.95 12.71
CA CYS A 190 -6.33 3.88 11.26
C CYS A 190 -7.70 4.19 10.66
N PRO A 191 -7.82 5.23 9.80
CA PRO A 191 -9.09 5.51 9.14
C PRO A 191 -9.45 4.39 8.16
N ARG A 192 -10.73 4.16 7.96
CA ARG A 192 -11.20 3.10 7.05
C ARG A 192 -11.04 3.53 5.58
N MET A 193 -10.65 2.57 4.73
CA MET A 193 -10.38 2.83 3.32
C MET A 193 -11.51 3.60 2.59
N PRO A 194 -12.80 3.28 2.74
CA PRO A 194 -13.85 4.02 2.05
C PRO A 194 -13.91 5.51 2.40
N GLU A 195 -13.41 5.90 3.56
CA GLU A 195 -13.43 7.29 4.02
C GLU A 195 -12.37 8.14 3.31
N TYR A 196 -11.15 7.61 3.14
CA TYR A 196 -10.04 8.37 2.56
C TYR A 196 -9.82 8.12 1.06
N LEU A 197 -10.30 7.01 0.48
CA LEU A 197 -10.13 6.71 -0.94
C LEU A 197 -10.62 7.85 -1.86
N PRO A 198 -11.79 8.47 -1.63
CA PRO A 198 -12.25 9.60 -2.44
C PRO A 198 -11.34 10.83 -2.34
N VAL A 199 -10.73 11.05 -1.16
CA VAL A 199 -9.81 12.15 -0.91
C VAL A 199 -8.52 11.96 -1.71
N LEU A 200 -7.92 10.77 -1.62
CA LEU A 200 -6.72 10.40 -2.39
C LEU A 200 -6.97 10.48 -3.90
N TYR A 201 -8.12 9.99 -4.36
CA TYR A 201 -8.45 10.03 -5.79
C TYR A 201 -8.63 11.45 -6.31
N ARG A 202 -9.26 12.33 -5.53
CA ARG A 202 -9.41 13.76 -5.87
C ARG A 202 -8.07 14.46 -5.98
N TRP A 203 -7.18 14.27 -5.01
CA TRP A 203 -5.81 14.79 -5.04
C TRP A 203 -5.06 14.29 -6.27
N TRP A 204 -5.13 12.98 -6.53
CA TRP A 204 -4.51 12.38 -7.70
C TRP A 204 -5.02 13.01 -9.00
N LEU A 205 -6.33 13.19 -9.16
CA LEU A 205 -6.91 13.82 -10.36
C LEU A 205 -6.36 15.24 -10.61
N GLN A 206 -6.15 16.01 -9.55
CA GLN A 206 -5.63 17.37 -9.64
C GLN A 206 -4.13 17.44 -9.95
N ASN A 207 -3.36 16.42 -9.54
CA ASN A 207 -1.91 16.43 -9.57
C ASN A 207 -1.28 15.36 -10.48
N ARG A 208 -2.07 14.51 -11.16
CA ARG A 208 -1.59 13.36 -11.93
C ARG A 208 -0.61 13.70 -13.05
N ASP A 209 -0.72 14.92 -13.59
CA ASP A 209 0.14 15.41 -14.69
C ASP A 209 1.33 16.25 -14.17
N ARG A 210 1.47 16.39 -12.84
CA ARG A 210 2.58 17.13 -12.22
C ARG A 210 3.89 16.36 -12.41
N PRO A 211 4.97 17.03 -12.87
CA PRO A 211 6.28 16.41 -13.03
C PRO A 211 6.80 15.79 -11.71
N GLY A 212 7.43 14.62 -11.82
CA GLY A 212 8.03 13.94 -10.66
C GLY A 212 7.08 13.08 -9.82
N MET A 213 5.76 13.22 -9.97
CA MET A 213 4.81 12.46 -9.17
C MET A 213 4.70 10.98 -9.56
N THR A 214 4.92 10.65 -10.84
CA THR A 214 4.93 9.25 -11.30
C THR A 214 6.36 8.73 -11.30
N PRO A 215 6.65 7.60 -10.65
CA PRO A 215 7.99 7.00 -10.69
C PRO A 215 8.43 6.73 -12.12
N LYS A 216 9.68 7.07 -12.44
CA LYS A 216 10.34 6.66 -13.69
C LYS A 216 11.01 5.32 -13.39
N TYR A 217 10.55 4.26 -14.03
CA TYR A 217 11.17 2.94 -13.99
C TYR A 217 12.09 2.73 -15.19
#